data_20b3ee8f126d3e40a59a5ae56d7aada8
#
_entry.id   20b3ee8f126d3e40a59a5ae56d7aada8
#
_cell.length_a   1.000
_cell.length_b   1.000
_cell.length_c   1.000
_cell.angle_alpha   90.00
_cell.angle_beta   90.00
_cell.angle_gamma   90.00
#
_symmetry.space_group_name_H-M   'P 1'
#
loop_
_entity.id
_entity.type
_entity.pdbx_description
1 polymer ?
#
loop_
_entity_poly.entity_id
_entity_poly.type
_entity_poly.pdbx_seq_one_letter_code
_entity_poly.pdbx_strand_id
1 'polypeptide(L)'
;MKRLLASTAVMLALALPAAAQDYTPDPNARPGGTITITYKDDVATLDPAIGYDWQNWSMIKSIFDGLMDYVPGTTELRPGLAESYEISEDGLTYTFKLRPGVTFHNGREMTAEDVKYSLDRVTLPATQSPGAGFFGSIKGFDAMADGSASTLEGVTVVDPSTVKIELSRPDATFLHVMALNFASVVPKEAVEAAGADFGKQPVGTGAFKLGEWTLGQRLVFEKNADYWREGVPYLDSIVFEVGQEPIVALLRLQNGEVDVPGDGIPPAKFTEVMADPAQAERVVEGGQLHTGYITMNVTQPPFDNLQVRQAVNMAINKQRITQIINGRAIPATQPLPPSMPGYTEGYEGYPHDVEKAKALLSEAGFADGFETELYVMNTDPNPRIAQAIQQDLSQIGIKASIQSLAQANVIEAGGNGSAPMIWSGGMAWIADFPDPSNFYGPILGCAGAADGGWNWSKFCDEALDAKATEADSLADPARAEERLKLWSDVYTGVMEKAPWVPVFNEQRYTMKSARMGGDDSLYVDPVSIPVNYDYVFVTE
;
A
#
# COMPACT_ATOMS: atom_id res chain seq x y z
N MET A 1 38.78 -39.36 -47.70
CA MET A 1 37.75 -39.39 -46.66
C MET A 1 38.31 -38.65 -45.44
N LYS A 2 37.98 -37.35 -45.30
CA LYS A 2 38.35 -36.53 -44.13
C LYS A 2 37.05 -36.26 -43.35
N ARG A 3 36.96 -36.78 -42.11
CA ARG A 3 35.86 -36.50 -41.20
C ARG A 3 36.12 -35.17 -40.51
N LEU A 4 35.24 -34.17 -40.73
CA LEU A 4 35.15 -32.95 -39.90
C LEU A 4 34.38 -33.31 -38.62
N LEU A 5 35.01 -33.11 -37.47
CA LEU A 5 34.38 -33.05 -36.17
C LEU A 5 33.90 -31.61 -35.96
N ALA A 6 32.58 -31.44 -35.90
CA ALA A 6 32.00 -30.17 -35.49
C ALA A 6 31.88 -30.17 -33.94
N SER A 7 32.65 -29.30 -33.31
CA SER A 7 32.55 -29.02 -31.88
C SER A 7 31.42 -28.03 -31.66
N THR A 8 30.34 -28.49 -31.06
CA THR A 8 29.25 -27.61 -30.60
C THR A 8 29.69 -26.96 -29.28
N ALA A 9 30.01 -25.69 -29.34
CA ALA A 9 30.21 -24.90 -28.12
C ALA A 9 28.86 -24.56 -27.54
N VAL A 10 28.54 -25.11 -26.38
CA VAL A 10 27.42 -24.68 -25.54
C VAL A 10 27.83 -23.36 -24.90
N MET A 11 27.26 -22.25 -25.36
CA MET A 11 27.34 -20.97 -24.65
C MET A 11 26.42 -21.07 -23.44
N LEU A 12 26.99 -21.19 -22.26
CA LEU A 12 26.30 -20.91 -20.99
C LEU A 12 26.07 -19.40 -20.98
N ALA A 13 24.83 -18.99 -21.15
CA ALA A 13 24.42 -17.63 -20.85
C ALA A 13 24.45 -17.47 -19.32
N LEU A 14 25.52 -16.87 -18.81
CA LEU A 14 25.55 -16.34 -17.46
C LEU A 14 24.53 -15.19 -17.44
N ALA A 15 23.37 -15.42 -16.82
CA ALA A 15 22.49 -14.34 -16.37
C ALA A 15 23.31 -13.51 -15.38
N LEU A 16 23.72 -12.32 -15.80
CA LEU A 16 24.29 -11.33 -14.89
C LEU A 16 23.18 -10.96 -13.91
N PRO A 17 23.42 -11.01 -12.60
CA PRO A 17 22.46 -10.47 -11.65
C PRO A 17 22.16 -9.02 -12.03
N ALA A 18 20.89 -8.63 -12.07
CA ALA A 18 20.51 -7.24 -12.20
C ALA A 18 21.18 -6.50 -11.03
N ALA A 19 22.22 -5.72 -11.34
CA ALA A 19 22.80 -4.83 -10.36
C ALA A 19 21.68 -3.87 -9.94
N ALA A 20 21.29 -3.92 -8.66
CA ALA A 20 20.37 -2.96 -8.10
C ALA A 20 20.87 -1.57 -8.50
N GLN A 21 19.98 -0.73 -9.04
CA GLN A 21 20.29 0.68 -9.19
C GLN A 21 20.46 1.24 -7.78
N ASP A 22 21.71 1.33 -7.34
CA ASP A 22 22.04 2.01 -6.11
C ASP A 22 21.59 3.47 -6.26
N TYR A 23 20.99 4.00 -5.20
CA TYR A 23 20.61 5.41 -5.12
C TYR A 23 21.80 6.27 -5.54
N THR A 24 21.60 7.15 -6.53
CA THR A 24 22.60 8.14 -6.91
C THR A 24 22.38 9.38 -6.03
N PRO A 25 23.33 9.75 -5.16
CA PRO A 25 23.22 10.94 -4.34
C PRO A 25 22.96 12.19 -5.18
N ASP A 26 22.03 13.04 -4.73
CA ASP A 26 21.80 14.33 -5.37
C ASP A 26 23.09 15.18 -5.26
N PRO A 27 23.66 15.64 -6.39
CA PRO A 27 24.90 16.42 -6.36
C PRO A 27 24.79 17.77 -5.62
N ASN A 28 23.57 18.25 -5.38
CA ASN A 28 23.28 19.48 -4.64
C ASN A 28 23.02 19.20 -3.15
N ALA A 29 22.83 17.94 -2.76
CA ALA A 29 22.58 17.60 -1.37
C ALA A 29 23.78 17.94 -0.49
N ARG A 30 23.49 18.49 0.67
CA ARG A 30 24.49 18.80 1.69
C ARG A 30 24.14 18.05 2.96
N PRO A 31 25.12 17.35 3.58
CA PRO A 31 24.92 16.76 4.88
C PRO A 31 24.64 17.82 5.95
N GLY A 32 23.74 17.53 6.84
CA GLY A 32 23.43 18.34 8.01
C GLY A 32 22.01 18.89 8.03
N GLY A 33 21.69 19.53 9.13
CA GLY A 33 20.42 20.19 9.37
C GLY A 33 19.32 19.31 9.95
N THR A 34 18.25 19.99 10.35
CA THR A 34 17.07 19.38 10.98
C THR A 34 15.83 19.84 10.27
N ILE A 35 14.90 18.93 9.99
CA ILE A 35 13.55 19.28 9.52
C ILE A 35 12.53 19.04 10.62
N THR A 36 11.44 19.81 10.60
CA THR A 36 10.29 19.66 11.49
C THR A 36 9.07 19.27 10.68
N ILE A 37 8.47 18.15 11.06
CA ILE A 37 7.26 17.57 10.45
C ILE A 37 6.15 17.60 11.49
N THR A 38 4.94 17.94 11.10
CA THR A 38 3.81 18.01 12.03
C THR A 38 2.78 16.95 11.71
N TYR A 39 2.20 16.36 12.75
CA TYR A 39 1.05 15.47 12.64
C TYR A 39 -0.03 15.85 13.65
N LYS A 40 -1.29 15.56 13.31
CA LYS A 40 -2.42 15.74 14.22
C LYS A 40 -2.39 14.70 15.33
N ASP A 41 -2.25 13.45 14.96
CA ASP A 41 -2.29 12.33 15.91
C ASP A 41 -0.87 11.85 16.26
N ASP A 42 -0.69 11.33 17.46
CA ASP A 42 0.55 10.66 17.88
C ASP A 42 0.55 9.21 17.38
N VAL A 43 1.74 8.63 17.23
CA VAL A 43 1.87 7.23 16.84
C VAL A 43 1.69 6.31 18.05
N ALA A 44 1.02 5.18 17.85
CA ALA A 44 0.78 4.23 18.92
C ALA A 44 2.02 3.42 19.28
N THR A 45 2.84 3.09 18.28
CA THR A 45 4.03 2.24 18.41
C THR A 45 4.96 2.42 17.23
N LEU A 46 6.26 2.22 17.45
CA LEU A 46 7.26 2.09 16.39
C LEU A 46 7.74 0.63 16.25
N ASP A 47 7.02 -0.35 16.82
CA ASP A 47 7.29 -1.77 16.59
C ASP A 47 6.85 -2.17 15.17
N PRO A 48 7.78 -2.61 14.29
CA PRO A 48 7.45 -2.91 12.89
C PRO A 48 6.51 -4.12 12.76
N ALA A 49 6.45 -5.00 13.75
CA ALA A 49 5.52 -6.14 13.72
C ALA A 49 4.07 -5.75 14.10
N ILE A 50 3.85 -4.55 14.67
CA ILE A 50 2.56 -4.10 15.23
C ILE A 50 2.02 -2.85 14.53
N GLY A 51 2.90 -1.88 14.22
CA GLY A 51 2.50 -0.60 13.60
C GLY A 51 1.86 -0.82 12.23
N TYR A 52 0.59 -0.44 12.07
CA TYR A 52 -0.17 -0.63 10.83
C TYR A 52 -1.08 0.55 10.55
N ASP A 53 -0.48 1.71 10.44
CA ASP A 53 -1.10 2.91 9.91
C ASP A 53 -0.09 3.71 9.09
N TRP A 54 -0.59 4.57 8.22
CA TRP A 54 0.24 5.30 7.27
C TRP A 54 1.24 6.28 7.93
N GLN A 55 0.93 6.81 9.12
CA GLN A 55 1.84 7.66 9.90
C GLN A 55 3.00 6.86 10.49
N ASN A 56 2.68 5.72 11.12
CA ASN A 56 3.68 4.83 11.69
C ASN A 56 4.65 4.33 10.63
N TRP A 57 4.15 4.02 9.44
CA TRP A 57 4.95 3.36 8.42
C TRP A 57 6.11 4.21 7.92
N SER A 58 5.93 5.53 7.73
CA SER A 58 7.04 6.41 7.35
C SER A 58 8.10 6.52 8.46
N MET A 59 7.67 6.52 9.73
CA MET A 59 8.57 6.55 10.88
C MET A 59 9.28 5.21 11.08
N ILE A 60 8.56 4.10 10.99
CA ILE A 60 9.12 2.74 11.08
C ILE A 60 10.17 2.53 10.00
N LYS A 61 9.86 2.90 8.74
CA LYS A 61 10.80 2.78 7.63
C LYS A 61 12.10 3.57 7.83
N SER A 62 12.06 4.68 8.54
CA SER A 62 13.27 5.45 8.86
C SER A 62 14.17 4.76 9.90
N ILE A 63 13.60 3.86 10.73
CA ILE A 63 14.31 3.17 11.82
C ILE A 63 14.73 1.75 11.44
N PHE A 64 13.99 1.11 10.55
CA PHE A 64 14.16 -0.30 10.19
C PHE A 64 14.29 -0.50 8.69
N ASP A 65 14.98 -1.57 8.29
CA ASP A 65 15.03 -2.06 6.92
C ASP A 65 14.56 -3.51 6.84
N GLY A 66 14.06 -3.89 5.65
CA GLY A 66 13.72 -5.26 5.25
C GLY A 66 14.75 -5.88 4.31
N LEU A 67 14.57 -7.15 3.96
CA LEU A 67 15.41 -7.82 2.95
C LEU A 67 15.28 -7.17 1.57
N MET A 68 14.08 -6.71 1.24
CA MET A 68 13.75 -5.99 0.01
C MET A 68 13.29 -4.56 0.36
N ASP A 69 13.33 -3.69 -0.64
CA ASP A 69 12.92 -2.29 -0.58
C ASP A 69 12.36 -1.87 -1.96
N TYR A 70 11.86 -0.65 -2.08
CA TYR A 70 11.44 -0.08 -3.36
C TYR A 70 12.41 1.02 -3.81
N VAL A 71 12.52 1.18 -5.13
CA VAL A 71 13.16 2.36 -5.71
C VAL A 71 12.34 3.58 -5.33
N PRO A 72 12.94 4.62 -4.74
CA PRO A 72 12.21 5.80 -4.25
C PRO A 72 11.21 6.38 -5.24
N GLY A 73 9.97 6.62 -4.79
CA GLY A 73 8.90 7.18 -5.62
C GLY A 73 8.30 6.26 -6.67
N THR A 74 8.68 4.96 -6.67
CA THR A 74 8.21 3.97 -7.65
C THR A 74 7.62 2.73 -6.99
N THR A 75 7.08 1.82 -7.80
CA THR A 75 6.63 0.48 -7.39
C THR A 75 7.66 -0.61 -7.70
N GLU A 76 8.85 -0.23 -8.16
CA GLU A 76 9.91 -1.16 -8.55
C GLU A 76 10.67 -1.67 -7.33
N LEU A 77 10.75 -3.00 -7.18
CA LEU A 77 11.49 -3.65 -6.10
C LEU A 77 13.00 -3.56 -6.33
N ARG A 78 13.73 -3.35 -5.24
CA ARG A 78 15.19 -3.45 -5.17
C ARG A 78 15.62 -4.24 -3.93
N PRO A 79 16.82 -4.84 -3.91
CA PRO A 79 17.42 -5.38 -2.71
C PRO A 79 17.61 -4.29 -1.62
N GLY A 80 17.22 -4.64 -0.37
CA GLY A 80 17.44 -3.86 0.84
C GLY A 80 18.63 -4.39 1.64
N LEU A 81 18.38 -5.03 2.80
CA LEU A 81 19.40 -5.73 3.60
C LEU A 81 19.98 -6.95 2.87
N ALA A 82 19.26 -7.51 1.92
CA ALA A 82 19.84 -8.46 0.99
C ALA A 82 20.76 -7.71 -0.01
N GLU A 83 21.95 -8.25 -0.27
CA GLU A 83 22.80 -7.83 -1.39
C GLU A 83 22.29 -8.40 -2.70
N SER A 84 21.81 -9.65 -2.66
CA SER A 84 21.25 -10.38 -3.79
C SER A 84 20.30 -11.48 -3.32
N TYR A 85 19.50 -12.01 -4.26
CA TYR A 85 18.66 -13.17 -4.01
C TYR A 85 18.61 -14.06 -5.25
N GLU A 86 18.29 -15.33 -5.02
CA GLU A 86 18.05 -16.34 -6.06
C GLU A 86 16.70 -16.99 -5.81
N ILE A 87 15.97 -17.29 -6.89
CA ILE A 87 14.69 -18.01 -6.86
C ILE A 87 14.89 -19.34 -7.58
N SER A 88 14.44 -20.45 -6.96
CA SER A 88 14.45 -21.76 -7.62
C SER A 88 13.51 -21.81 -8.83
N GLU A 89 13.77 -22.70 -9.78
CA GLU A 89 12.97 -22.83 -11.02
C GLU A 89 11.48 -23.14 -10.75
N ASP A 90 11.17 -23.78 -9.63
CA ASP A 90 9.79 -24.07 -9.19
C ASP A 90 9.12 -22.92 -8.44
N GLY A 91 9.84 -21.80 -8.20
CA GLY A 91 9.33 -20.63 -7.49
C GLY A 91 9.09 -20.86 -5.99
N LEU A 92 9.56 -21.98 -5.42
CA LEU A 92 9.30 -22.35 -4.04
C LEU A 92 10.43 -22.00 -3.07
N THR A 93 11.63 -21.72 -3.55
CA THR A 93 12.78 -21.45 -2.68
C THR A 93 13.42 -20.12 -3.04
N TYR A 94 13.55 -19.26 -2.04
CA TYR A 94 14.23 -17.99 -2.12
C TYR A 94 15.50 -18.05 -1.24
N THR A 95 16.65 -17.75 -1.83
CA THR A 95 17.93 -17.70 -1.10
C THR A 95 18.44 -16.28 -1.13
N PHE A 96 18.50 -15.63 0.03
CA PHE A 96 18.98 -14.25 0.18
C PHE A 96 20.39 -14.24 0.71
N LYS A 97 21.29 -13.49 0.05
CA LYS A 97 22.59 -13.10 0.59
C LYS A 97 22.50 -11.76 1.27
N LEU A 98 22.90 -11.69 2.52
CA LEU A 98 22.85 -10.46 3.32
C LEU A 98 24.07 -9.58 3.00
N ARG A 99 23.86 -8.26 3.06
CA ARG A 99 24.94 -7.28 2.96
C ARG A 99 25.90 -7.43 4.14
N PRO A 100 27.22 -7.44 3.90
CA PRO A 100 28.21 -7.46 4.96
C PRO A 100 28.27 -6.12 5.70
N GLY A 101 28.60 -6.16 7.00
CA GLY A 101 28.88 -4.98 7.80
C GLY A 101 27.66 -4.14 8.18
N VAL A 102 26.43 -4.61 7.94
CA VAL A 102 25.21 -3.95 8.43
C VAL A 102 25.14 -4.10 9.94
N THR A 103 25.00 -2.97 10.67
CA THR A 103 24.87 -2.96 12.12
C THR A 103 23.52 -2.42 12.56
N PHE A 104 23.01 -2.99 13.65
CA PHE A 104 21.88 -2.40 14.37
C PHE A 104 22.29 -1.12 15.10
N HIS A 105 21.32 -0.30 15.50
CA HIS A 105 21.54 0.94 16.25
C HIS A 105 22.29 0.73 17.59
N ASN A 106 22.29 -0.49 18.13
CA ASN A 106 23.06 -0.86 19.32
C ASN A 106 24.52 -1.24 19.00
N GLY A 107 24.93 -1.19 17.73
CA GLY A 107 26.30 -1.47 17.25
C GLY A 107 26.59 -2.95 16.98
N ARG A 108 25.64 -3.87 17.19
CA ARG A 108 25.79 -5.28 16.85
C ARG A 108 25.60 -5.51 15.35
N GLU A 109 26.46 -6.31 14.74
CA GLU A 109 26.31 -6.72 13.33
C GLU A 109 25.09 -7.62 13.15
N MET A 110 24.31 -7.37 12.10
CA MET A 110 23.16 -8.17 11.69
C MET A 110 23.59 -9.49 11.06
N THR A 111 22.84 -10.55 11.31
CA THR A 111 23.07 -11.88 10.76
C THR A 111 21.78 -12.52 10.25
N ALA A 112 21.90 -13.64 9.55
CA ALA A 112 20.75 -14.42 9.09
C ALA A 112 19.86 -14.96 10.23
N GLU A 113 20.40 -15.11 11.44
CA GLU A 113 19.61 -15.46 12.63
C GLU A 113 18.62 -14.36 13.02
N ASP A 114 18.97 -13.10 12.80
CA ASP A 114 18.08 -11.97 13.07
C ASP A 114 16.91 -11.92 12.08
N VAL A 115 17.17 -12.25 10.82
CA VAL A 115 16.12 -12.39 9.81
C VAL A 115 15.15 -13.49 10.20
N LYS A 116 15.68 -14.68 10.54
CA LYS A 116 14.83 -15.79 11.01
C LYS A 116 14.03 -15.42 12.24
N TYR A 117 14.65 -14.83 13.25
CA TYR A 117 13.97 -14.38 14.46
C TYR A 117 12.82 -13.39 14.14
N SER A 118 13.05 -12.45 13.25
CA SER A 118 12.07 -11.42 12.89
C SER A 118 10.84 -12.03 12.21
N LEU A 119 11.06 -12.98 11.27
CA LEU A 119 9.98 -13.70 10.59
C LEU A 119 9.24 -14.65 11.55
N ASP A 120 9.95 -15.35 12.43
CA ASP A 120 9.32 -16.16 13.46
C ASP A 120 8.46 -15.27 14.39
N ARG A 121 8.99 -14.12 14.83
CA ARG A 121 8.30 -13.19 15.73
C ARG A 121 7.01 -12.65 15.15
N VAL A 122 7.04 -12.15 13.92
CA VAL A 122 5.85 -11.54 13.30
C VAL A 122 4.71 -12.53 13.10
N THR A 123 5.03 -13.82 12.91
CA THR A 123 4.03 -14.89 12.68
C THR A 123 3.55 -15.57 13.95
N LEU A 124 4.21 -15.33 15.10
CA LEU A 124 3.77 -15.89 16.39
C LEU A 124 2.47 -15.24 16.88
N PRO A 125 1.44 -16.03 17.30
CA PRO A 125 0.19 -15.49 17.86
C PRO A 125 0.40 -14.54 19.04
N ALA A 126 1.44 -14.77 19.86
CA ALA A 126 1.78 -13.93 21.00
C ALA A 126 2.16 -12.49 20.60
N THR A 127 2.67 -12.27 19.41
CA THR A 127 3.00 -10.94 18.88
C THR A 127 1.75 -10.16 18.52
N GLN A 128 0.64 -10.83 18.18
CA GLN A 128 -0.61 -10.21 17.74
C GLN A 128 -0.41 -9.26 16.53
N SER A 129 0.50 -9.63 15.62
CA SER A 129 0.78 -8.84 14.44
C SER A 129 -0.42 -8.80 13.49
N PRO A 130 -0.91 -7.61 13.12
CA PRO A 130 -1.94 -7.49 12.08
C PRO A 130 -1.43 -7.91 10.69
N GLY A 131 -0.11 -7.94 10.50
CA GLY A 131 0.56 -8.33 9.25
C GLY A 131 0.94 -9.80 9.16
N ALA A 132 0.68 -10.63 10.18
CA ALA A 132 1.08 -12.04 10.18
C ALA A 132 0.61 -12.81 8.94
N GLY A 133 -0.60 -12.53 8.48
CA GLY A 133 -1.22 -13.20 7.32
C GLY A 133 -0.47 -13.02 6.00
N PHE A 134 0.32 -11.95 5.83
CA PHE A 134 1.13 -11.75 4.62
C PHE A 134 2.19 -12.84 4.42
N PHE A 135 2.61 -13.50 5.49
CA PHE A 135 3.62 -14.56 5.47
C PHE A 135 3.04 -15.96 5.26
N GLY A 136 1.74 -16.07 4.92
CA GLY A 136 0.99 -17.32 4.80
C GLY A 136 1.49 -18.28 3.70
N SER A 137 2.33 -17.82 2.78
CA SER A 137 2.97 -18.68 1.79
C SER A 137 4.22 -19.40 2.33
N ILE A 138 4.82 -18.95 3.44
CA ILE A 138 6.00 -19.58 4.01
C ILE A 138 5.64 -20.95 4.60
N LYS A 139 6.42 -21.95 4.26
CA LYS A 139 6.22 -23.33 4.77
C LYS A 139 6.26 -23.37 6.30
N GLY A 140 5.26 -23.99 6.90
CA GLY A 140 5.09 -24.06 8.36
C GLY A 140 4.29 -22.91 8.97
N PHE A 141 3.79 -21.96 8.16
CA PHE A 141 2.98 -20.84 8.65
C PHE A 141 1.74 -21.29 9.43
N ASP A 142 0.98 -22.29 8.94
CA ASP A 142 -0.24 -22.76 9.60
C ASP A 142 0.04 -23.27 11.02
N ALA A 143 1.15 -23.99 11.20
CA ALA A 143 1.59 -24.49 12.51
C ALA A 143 2.05 -23.35 13.46
N MET A 144 2.55 -22.25 12.91
CA MET A 144 2.82 -21.03 13.69
C MET A 144 1.52 -20.35 14.09
N ALA A 145 0.60 -20.18 13.15
CA ALA A 145 -0.67 -19.47 13.36
C ALA A 145 -1.59 -20.15 14.37
N ASP A 146 -1.60 -21.50 14.42
CA ASP A 146 -2.37 -22.27 15.40
C ASP A 146 -1.62 -22.50 16.73
N GLY A 147 -0.35 -22.05 16.82
CA GLY A 147 0.49 -22.15 18.01
C GLY A 147 1.10 -23.54 18.24
N SER A 148 1.00 -24.47 17.30
CA SER A 148 1.62 -25.81 17.39
C SER A 148 3.12 -25.79 17.11
N ALA A 149 3.63 -24.73 16.45
CA ALA A 149 5.04 -24.48 16.25
C ALA A 149 5.46 -23.11 16.85
N SER A 150 6.74 -22.95 17.14
CA SER A 150 7.34 -21.71 17.62
C SER A 150 8.37 -21.12 16.66
N THR A 151 8.56 -21.74 15.51
CA THR A 151 9.49 -21.32 14.46
C THR A 151 9.00 -21.81 13.11
N LEU A 152 9.16 -20.97 12.07
CA LEU A 152 8.81 -21.28 10.69
C LEU A 152 9.71 -22.39 10.13
N GLU A 153 9.13 -23.53 9.74
CA GLU A 153 9.88 -24.64 9.15
C GLU A 153 10.62 -24.21 7.87
N GLY A 154 9.99 -23.33 7.07
CA GLY A 154 10.52 -22.88 5.80
C GLY A 154 11.71 -21.90 5.91
N VAL A 155 11.99 -21.34 7.08
CA VAL A 155 13.09 -20.37 7.23
C VAL A 155 14.34 -21.03 7.81
N THR A 156 15.38 -21.15 6.99
CA THR A 156 16.63 -21.83 7.35
C THR A 156 17.81 -20.86 7.25
N VAL A 157 18.59 -20.76 8.33
CA VAL A 157 19.89 -20.10 8.34
C VAL A 157 20.93 -21.05 7.74
N VAL A 158 21.44 -20.72 6.57
CA VAL A 158 22.46 -21.53 5.87
C VAL A 158 23.85 -21.25 6.46
N ASP A 159 24.15 -19.98 6.64
CA ASP A 159 25.34 -19.44 7.28
C ASP A 159 25.01 -18.03 7.83
N PRO A 160 25.91 -17.34 8.58
CA PRO A 160 25.61 -16.03 9.15
C PRO A 160 25.18 -14.94 8.14
N SER A 161 25.51 -15.11 6.86
CA SER A 161 25.22 -14.15 5.78
C SER A 161 24.20 -14.67 4.76
N THR A 162 23.61 -15.87 4.99
CA THR A 162 22.70 -16.49 3.99
C THR A 162 21.48 -17.07 4.67
N VAL A 163 20.30 -16.60 4.29
CA VAL A 163 19.02 -17.16 4.71
C VAL A 163 18.28 -17.75 3.52
N LYS A 164 17.72 -18.94 3.70
CA LYS A 164 16.89 -19.63 2.72
C LYS A 164 15.44 -19.66 3.24
N ILE A 165 14.49 -19.28 2.38
CA ILE A 165 13.07 -19.30 2.68
C ILE A 165 12.36 -20.24 1.70
N GLU A 166 11.69 -21.27 2.20
CA GLU A 166 10.89 -22.21 1.44
C GLU A 166 9.41 -21.87 1.57
N LEU A 167 8.71 -21.79 0.45
CA LEU A 167 7.28 -21.56 0.39
C LEU A 167 6.51 -22.88 0.28
N SER A 168 5.28 -22.90 0.75
CA SER A 168 4.34 -24.03 0.62
C SER A 168 3.67 -24.08 -0.76
N ARG A 169 3.65 -22.95 -1.46
CA ARG A 169 3.13 -22.76 -2.82
C ARG A 169 3.90 -21.60 -3.49
N PRO A 170 3.99 -21.58 -4.83
CA PRO A 170 4.52 -20.40 -5.53
C PRO A 170 3.72 -19.16 -5.18
N ASP A 171 4.43 -18.04 -4.97
CA ASP A 171 3.84 -16.76 -4.58
C ASP A 171 4.61 -15.63 -5.26
N ALA A 172 4.04 -15.08 -6.32
CA ALA A 172 4.65 -14.00 -7.08
C ALA A 172 4.76 -12.69 -6.26
N THR A 173 4.04 -12.57 -5.15
CA THR A 173 4.06 -11.39 -4.28
C THR A 173 5.10 -11.48 -3.17
N PHE A 174 5.77 -12.63 -3.01
CA PHE A 174 6.64 -12.88 -1.86
C PHE A 174 7.75 -11.83 -1.68
N LEU A 175 8.37 -11.35 -2.76
CA LEU A 175 9.38 -10.29 -2.66
C LEU A 175 8.79 -8.95 -2.21
N HIS A 176 7.53 -8.64 -2.56
CA HIS A 176 6.82 -7.48 -2.04
C HIS A 176 6.54 -7.62 -0.54
N VAL A 177 6.18 -8.83 -0.08
CA VAL A 177 6.01 -9.12 1.35
C VAL A 177 7.31 -8.89 2.11
N MET A 178 8.47 -9.25 1.52
CA MET A 178 9.79 -8.98 2.13
C MET A 178 10.19 -7.49 2.14
N ALA A 179 9.46 -6.62 1.45
CA ALA A 179 9.63 -5.16 1.48
C ALA A 179 8.66 -4.45 2.45
N LEU A 180 7.67 -5.16 3.01
CA LEU A 180 6.76 -4.61 4.02
C LEU A 180 7.48 -4.29 5.33
N ASN A 181 7.01 -3.27 6.03
CA ASN A 181 7.52 -2.96 7.38
C ASN A 181 7.41 -4.16 8.33
N PHE A 182 6.41 -5.02 8.16
CA PHE A 182 6.26 -6.27 8.93
C PHE A 182 7.42 -7.26 8.75
N ALA A 183 8.16 -7.18 7.63
CA ALA A 183 9.34 -7.99 7.36
C ALA A 183 10.65 -7.32 7.81
N SER A 184 10.58 -6.21 8.53
CA SER A 184 11.77 -5.52 9.06
C SER A 184 12.57 -6.43 9.98
N VAL A 185 13.90 -6.34 9.87
CA VAL A 185 14.80 -7.15 10.69
C VAL A 185 15.09 -6.45 12.02
N VAL A 186 14.89 -7.17 13.12
CA VAL A 186 15.04 -6.67 14.49
C VAL A 186 16.00 -7.54 15.30
N PRO A 187 16.82 -6.97 16.22
CA PRO A 187 17.73 -7.73 17.06
C PRO A 187 16.96 -8.37 18.23
N LYS A 188 17.06 -9.69 18.36
CA LYS A 188 16.37 -10.49 19.38
C LYS A 188 16.57 -9.94 20.79
N GLU A 189 17.81 -9.66 21.15
CA GLU A 189 18.19 -9.19 22.49
C GLU A 189 17.56 -7.86 22.86
N ALA A 190 17.36 -6.95 21.89
CA ALA A 190 16.69 -5.68 22.15
C ALA A 190 15.18 -5.85 22.33
N VAL A 191 14.58 -6.70 21.52
CA VAL A 191 13.14 -7.04 21.64
C VAL A 191 12.86 -7.70 22.99
N GLU A 192 13.67 -8.68 23.39
CA GLU A 192 13.51 -9.39 24.67
C GLU A 192 13.78 -8.48 25.89
N ALA A 193 14.76 -7.57 25.78
CA ALA A 193 15.08 -6.63 26.87
C ALA A 193 13.97 -5.57 27.05
N ALA A 194 13.40 -5.05 25.97
CA ALA A 194 12.35 -4.04 26.03
C ALA A 194 10.95 -4.66 26.26
N GLY A 195 10.73 -5.91 25.85
CA GLY A 195 9.44 -6.58 25.95
C GLY A 195 8.31 -5.79 25.30
N ALA A 196 7.26 -5.49 26.05
CA ALA A 196 6.10 -4.73 25.54
C ALA A 196 6.43 -3.26 25.17
N ASP A 197 7.55 -2.74 25.64
CA ASP A 197 7.97 -1.37 25.34
C ASP A 197 8.92 -1.27 24.11
N PHE A 198 9.13 -2.36 23.36
CA PHE A 198 10.01 -2.34 22.19
C PHE A 198 9.59 -1.27 21.18
N GLY A 199 8.28 -1.08 20.97
CA GLY A 199 7.76 -0.02 20.11
C GLY A 199 8.05 1.41 20.59
N LYS A 200 8.47 1.59 21.86
CA LYS A 200 8.89 2.88 22.40
C LYS A 200 10.41 3.00 22.51
N GLN A 201 11.12 1.90 22.39
CA GLN A 201 12.58 1.80 22.42
C GLN A 201 13.07 0.99 21.21
N PRO A 202 12.72 1.43 19.98
CA PRO A 202 13.02 0.67 18.78
C PRO A 202 14.53 0.62 18.54
N VAL A 203 15.00 -0.56 18.12
CA VAL A 203 16.37 -0.80 17.67
C VAL A 203 16.30 -1.48 16.32
N GLY A 204 16.71 -0.78 15.28
CA GLY A 204 16.71 -1.26 13.88
C GLY A 204 18.06 -1.05 13.22
N THR A 205 18.08 -1.16 11.90
CA THR A 205 19.25 -0.94 11.02
C THR A 205 19.15 0.36 10.24
N GLY A 206 18.02 1.06 10.32
CA GLY A 206 17.63 2.17 9.45
C GLY A 206 18.49 3.42 9.54
N ALA A 207 18.17 4.36 8.66
CA ALA A 207 18.90 5.61 8.49
C ALA A 207 18.87 6.52 9.73
N PHE A 208 17.85 6.39 10.55
CA PHE A 208 17.67 7.18 11.78
C PHE A 208 17.46 6.28 13.00
N LYS A 209 17.80 6.83 14.18
CA LYS A 209 17.58 6.23 15.51
C LYS A 209 16.58 7.08 16.27
N LEU A 210 15.76 6.48 17.13
CA LEU A 210 14.95 7.23 18.06
C LEU A 210 15.85 7.88 19.13
N GLY A 211 15.91 9.22 19.15
CA GLY A 211 16.62 10.00 20.16
C GLY A 211 15.73 10.37 21.35
N GLU A 212 14.51 10.87 21.07
CA GLU A 212 13.55 11.29 22.09
C GLU A 212 12.13 10.92 21.67
N TRP A 213 11.29 10.54 22.62
CA TRP A 213 9.85 10.45 22.45
C TRP A 213 9.12 10.99 23.69
N THR A 214 8.53 12.17 23.55
CA THR A 214 7.63 12.76 24.54
C THR A 214 6.19 12.57 24.06
N LEU A 215 5.48 11.61 24.64
CA LEU A 215 4.12 11.23 24.23
C LEU A 215 3.17 12.43 24.14
N GLY A 216 2.41 12.49 23.07
CA GLY A 216 1.45 13.57 22.77
C GLY A 216 2.11 14.92 22.45
N GLN A 217 3.42 14.99 22.27
CA GLN A 217 4.15 16.22 21.97
C GLN A 217 5.09 16.08 20.79
N ARG A 218 6.11 15.22 20.88
CA ARG A 218 7.11 15.09 19.81
C ARG A 218 7.89 13.79 19.87
N LEU A 219 8.41 13.41 18.69
CA LEU A 219 9.48 12.44 18.52
C LEU A 219 10.68 13.14 17.87
N VAL A 220 11.88 12.74 18.23
CA VAL A 220 13.13 13.20 17.59
C VAL A 220 13.87 11.99 17.07
N PHE A 221 14.12 11.97 15.79
CA PHE A 221 14.97 10.97 15.15
C PHE A 221 16.33 11.58 14.87
N GLU A 222 17.38 10.87 15.26
CA GLU A 222 18.77 11.26 15.08
C GLU A 222 19.41 10.41 13.98
N LYS A 223 20.30 11.02 13.21
CA LYS A 223 21.06 10.34 12.15
C LYS A 223 21.76 9.09 12.69
N ASN A 224 21.64 7.98 11.99
CA ASN A 224 22.49 6.83 12.15
C ASN A 224 23.79 7.03 11.34
N ALA A 225 24.87 7.39 12.02
CA ALA A 225 26.17 7.62 11.36
C ALA A 225 26.78 6.34 10.74
N ASP A 226 26.34 5.16 11.22
CA ASP A 226 26.79 3.85 10.76
C ASP A 226 25.80 3.19 9.79
N TYR A 227 24.93 4.01 9.15
CA TYR A 227 23.95 3.48 8.20
C TYR A 227 24.64 2.81 7.01
N TRP A 228 24.18 1.63 6.67
CA TRP A 228 24.82 0.78 5.66
C TRP A 228 24.79 1.34 4.24
N ARG A 229 23.82 2.23 3.92
CA ARG A 229 23.72 2.88 2.62
C ARG A 229 24.57 4.16 2.60
N GLU A 230 25.63 4.15 1.81
CA GLU A 230 26.58 5.23 1.74
C GLU A 230 25.95 6.56 1.26
N GLY A 231 26.29 7.66 1.88
CA GLY A 231 25.90 9.02 1.49
C GLY A 231 24.55 9.49 2.05
N VAL A 232 23.76 8.63 2.67
CA VAL A 232 22.48 8.97 3.31
C VAL A 232 22.45 8.45 4.76
N PRO A 233 21.57 9.00 5.62
CA PRO A 233 20.73 10.17 5.40
C PRO A 233 21.54 11.47 5.37
N TYR A 234 21.02 12.49 4.70
CA TYR A 234 21.66 13.81 4.69
C TYR A 234 21.44 14.57 5.99
N LEU A 235 20.22 14.53 6.52
CA LEU A 235 19.82 15.26 7.72
C LEU A 235 20.54 14.74 8.98
N ASP A 236 20.80 15.64 9.92
CA ASP A 236 21.27 15.25 11.27
C ASP A 236 20.13 14.75 12.15
N SER A 237 18.91 15.29 11.95
CA SER A 237 17.75 14.90 12.73
C SER A 237 16.42 15.25 12.05
N ILE A 238 15.35 14.57 12.48
CA ILE A 238 13.96 14.87 12.13
C ILE A 238 13.20 15.07 13.45
N VAL A 239 12.45 16.17 13.54
CA VAL A 239 11.53 16.42 14.66
C VAL A 239 10.11 16.21 14.16
N PHE A 240 9.40 15.26 14.73
CA PHE A 240 7.96 15.07 14.51
C PHE A 240 7.22 15.71 15.68
N GLU A 241 6.48 16.78 15.41
CA GLU A 241 5.58 17.41 16.37
C GLU A 241 4.17 16.85 16.19
N VAL A 242 3.55 16.36 17.25
CA VAL A 242 2.19 15.80 17.24
C VAL A 242 1.19 16.73 17.93
N GLY A 243 -0.11 16.49 17.74
CA GLY A 243 -1.16 17.35 18.29
C GLY A 243 -1.41 18.62 17.48
N GLN A 244 -0.94 18.70 16.24
CA GLN A 244 -1.08 19.88 15.38
C GLN A 244 -2.28 19.73 14.44
N GLU A 245 -3.28 20.60 14.57
CA GLU A 245 -4.38 20.64 13.59
C GLU A 245 -3.86 21.00 12.18
N PRO A 246 -4.28 20.30 11.11
CA PRO A 246 -3.71 20.46 9.76
C PRO A 246 -3.74 21.91 9.22
N ILE A 247 -4.77 22.71 9.58
CA ILE A 247 -4.83 24.14 9.22
C ILE A 247 -3.72 24.92 9.90
N VAL A 248 -3.42 24.62 11.17
CA VAL A 248 -2.34 25.29 11.93
C VAL A 248 -0.99 24.86 11.35
N ALA A 249 -0.82 23.59 11.04
CA ALA A 249 0.39 23.06 10.39
C ALA A 249 0.69 23.80 9.06
N LEU A 250 -0.33 23.98 8.21
CA LEU A 250 -0.18 24.73 6.95
C LEU A 250 0.24 26.19 7.19
N LEU A 251 -0.37 26.89 8.15
CA LEU A 251 0.00 28.27 8.49
C LEU A 251 1.44 28.35 9.00
N ARG A 252 1.86 27.42 9.85
CA ARG A 252 3.26 27.35 10.33
C ARG A 252 4.25 27.09 9.20
N LEU A 253 3.89 26.21 8.24
CA LEU A 253 4.71 26.02 7.04
C LEU A 253 4.84 27.31 6.22
N GLN A 254 3.72 28.03 6.01
CA GLN A 254 3.72 29.30 5.28
C GLN A 254 4.58 30.37 5.96
N ASN A 255 4.66 30.35 7.30
CA ASN A 255 5.52 31.24 8.10
C ASN A 255 6.98 30.75 8.17
N GLY A 256 7.32 29.57 7.66
CA GLY A 256 8.67 29.00 7.75
C GLY A 256 9.03 28.42 9.13
N GLU A 257 8.03 28.10 9.95
CA GLU A 257 8.22 27.54 11.30
C GLU A 257 8.36 26.01 11.30
N VAL A 258 7.83 25.34 10.27
CA VAL A 258 7.91 23.89 10.07
C VAL A 258 8.19 23.59 8.60
N ASP A 259 8.62 22.36 8.30
CA ASP A 259 9.09 21.99 6.97
C ASP A 259 8.07 21.17 6.17
N VAL A 260 7.31 20.29 6.83
CA VAL A 260 6.31 19.43 6.18
C VAL A 260 5.07 19.33 7.07
N PRO A 261 3.87 19.66 6.56
CA PRO A 261 2.61 19.27 7.19
C PRO A 261 2.35 17.79 6.85
N GLY A 262 2.65 16.88 7.77
CA GLY A 262 2.59 15.44 7.54
C GLY A 262 1.20 14.93 7.15
N ASP A 263 0.13 15.55 7.68
CA ASP A 263 -1.26 15.25 7.27
C ASP A 263 -1.61 15.82 5.88
N GLY A 264 -0.66 16.46 5.20
CA GLY A 264 -0.85 17.05 3.88
C GLY A 264 -1.60 18.37 3.91
N ILE A 265 -2.06 18.81 2.73
CA ILE A 265 -2.79 20.07 2.56
C ILE A 265 -4.25 19.88 2.98
N PRO A 266 -4.78 20.66 3.95
CA PRO A 266 -6.19 20.55 4.35
C PRO A 266 -7.12 20.72 3.15
N PRO A 267 -8.16 19.85 2.96
CA PRO A 267 -9.09 19.94 1.83
C PRO A 267 -9.71 21.32 1.64
N ALA A 268 -10.03 22.01 2.74
CA ALA A 268 -10.61 23.35 2.72
C ALA A 268 -9.64 24.44 2.18
N LYS A 269 -8.34 24.17 2.21
CA LYS A 269 -7.28 25.10 1.77
C LYS A 269 -6.67 24.72 0.43
N PHE A 270 -6.99 23.55 -0.09
CA PHE A 270 -6.36 23.02 -1.29
C PHE A 270 -6.46 23.97 -2.50
N THR A 271 -7.67 24.46 -2.80
CA THR A 271 -7.89 25.37 -3.93
C THR A 271 -7.14 26.71 -3.74
N GLU A 272 -7.05 27.23 -2.51
CA GLU A 272 -6.31 28.46 -2.20
C GLU A 272 -4.81 28.26 -2.42
N VAL A 273 -4.24 27.16 -1.92
CA VAL A 273 -2.82 26.81 -2.09
C VAL A 273 -2.47 26.64 -3.57
N MET A 274 -3.27 25.90 -4.32
CA MET A 274 -3.02 25.63 -5.73
C MET A 274 -3.22 26.87 -6.63
N ALA A 275 -4.00 27.87 -6.19
CA ALA A 275 -4.20 29.12 -6.92
C ALA A 275 -3.04 30.13 -6.71
N ASP A 276 -2.23 29.96 -5.69
CA ASP A 276 -1.05 30.78 -5.43
C ASP A 276 0.20 30.12 -6.03
N PRO A 277 0.80 30.67 -7.11
CA PRO A 277 1.95 30.05 -7.76
C PRO A 277 3.13 29.79 -6.82
N ALA A 278 3.39 30.69 -5.86
CA ALA A 278 4.50 30.54 -4.91
C ALA A 278 4.30 29.40 -3.90
N GLN A 279 3.04 29.03 -3.64
CA GLN A 279 2.69 27.88 -2.80
C GLN A 279 2.61 26.60 -3.63
N ALA A 280 1.96 26.66 -4.81
CA ALA A 280 1.82 25.53 -5.71
C ALA A 280 3.18 24.93 -6.13
N GLU A 281 4.20 25.75 -6.32
CA GLU A 281 5.59 25.34 -6.63
C GLU A 281 6.23 24.47 -5.52
N ARG A 282 5.71 24.54 -4.29
CA ARG A 282 6.18 23.76 -3.15
C ARG A 282 5.32 22.52 -2.87
N VAL A 283 4.30 22.30 -3.68
CA VAL A 283 3.44 21.11 -3.57
C VAL A 283 4.10 19.95 -4.29
N VAL A 284 4.16 18.81 -3.61
CA VAL A 284 4.57 17.53 -4.18
C VAL A 284 3.32 16.68 -4.33
N GLU A 285 3.04 16.26 -5.56
CA GLU A 285 1.89 15.45 -5.92
C GLU A 285 2.33 14.04 -6.27
N GLY A 286 1.53 13.03 -5.89
CA GLY A 286 1.74 11.64 -6.27
C GLY A 286 0.46 10.84 -6.27
N GLY A 287 0.39 9.82 -7.15
CA GLY A 287 -0.70 8.86 -7.18
C GLY A 287 -0.60 7.90 -6.00
N GLN A 288 -1.74 7.59 -5.38
CA GLN A 288 -1.84 6.52 -4.40
C GLN A 288 -2.31 5.22 -5.06
N LEU A 289 -1.91 4.08 -4.50
CA LEU A 289 -2.49 2.78 -4.84
C LEU A 289 -3.86 2.61 -4.15
N HIS A 290 -4.79 3.48 -4.52
CA HIS A 290 -6.06 3.67 -3.86
C HIS A 290 -7.18 3.89 -4.88
N THR A 291 -8.31 3.22 -4.69
CA THR A 291 -9.53 3.42 -5.49
C THR A 291 -10.72 3.58 -4.57
N GLY A 292 -11.44 4.69 -4.67
CA GLY A 292 -12.75 4.89 -4.06
C GLY A 292 -13.84 4.32 -4.97
N TYR A 293 -14.73 3.51 -4.41
CA TYR A 293 -15.74 2.76 -5.18
C TYR A 293 -17.05 2.63 -4.43
N ILE A 294 -18.12 2.33 -5.17
CA ILE A 294 -19.41 1.91 -4.61
C ILE A 294 -19.51 0.41 -4.80
N THR A 295 -19.78 -0.35 -3.73
CA THR A 295 -20.12 -1.77 -3.82
C THR A 295 -21.61 -1.96 -4.00
N MET A 296 -22.00 -3.01 -4.72
CA MET A 296 -23.36 -3.50 -4.83
C MET A 296 -23.37 -4.96 -4.40
N ASN A 297 -24.16 -5.31 -3.38
CA ASN A 297 -24.23 -6.69 -2.91
C ASN A 297 -24.93 -7.57 -3.95
N VAL A 298 -24.15 -8.32 -4.73
CA VAL A 298 -24.65 -9.13 -5.86
C VAL A 298 -25.52 -10.31 -5.44
N THR A 299 -25.61 -10.60 -4.14
CA THR A 299 -26.47 -11.66 -3.58
C THR A 299 -27.85 -11.18 -3.19
N GLN A 300 -28.09 -9.85 -3.24
CA GLN A 300 -29.35 -9.23 -2.85
C GLN A 300 -30.10 -8.65 -4.06
N PRO A 301 -31.39 -8.94 -4.23
CA PRO A 301 -32.20 -8.23 -5.22
C PRO A 301 -32.29 -6.71 -4.86
N PRO A 302 -32.27 -5.83 -5.89
CA PRO A 302 -32.19 -6.14 -7.30
C PRO A 302 -30.74 -6.17 -7.84
N PHE A 303 -29.73 -6.09 -6.98
CA PHE A 303 -28.30 -6.08 -7.39
C PHE A 303 -27.78 -7.46 -7.81
N ASP A 304 -28.55 -8.53 -7.66
CA ASP A 304 -28.31 -9.84 -8.28
C ASP A 304 -28.44 -9.78 -9.83
N ASN A 305 -29.18 -8.79 -10.37
CA ASN A 305 -29.32 -8.58 -11.80
C ASN A 305 -28.16 -7.75 -12.37
N LEU A 306 -27.45 -8.30 -13.36
CA LEU A 306 -26.32 -7.64 -14.02
C LEU A 306 -26.68 -6.30 -14.67
N GLN A 307 -27.83 -6.23 -15.38
CA GLN A 307 -28.25 -5.00 -16.06
C GLN A 307 -28.52 -3.85 -15.07
N VAL A 308 -29.02 -4.18 -13.87
CA VAL A 308 -29.18 -3.20 -12.78
C VAL A 308 -27.83 -2.66 -12.35
N ARG A 309 -26.82 -3.52 -12.13
CA ARG A 309 -25.48 -3.08 -11.74
C ARG A 309 -24.80 -2.24 -12.83
N GLN A 310 -24.97 -2.61 -14.09
CA GLN A 310 -24.48 -1.83 -15.24
C GLN A 310 -25.18 -0.46 -15.34
N ALA A 311 -26.49 -0.41 -15.11
CA ALA A 311 -27.25 0.84 -15.07
C ALA A 311 -26.73 1.78 -13.96
N VAL A 312 -26.49 1.25 -12.76
CA VAL A 312 -25.90 2.03 -11.66
C VAL A 312 -24.53 2.58 -12.05
N ASN A 313 -23.66 1.76 -12.65
CA ASN A 313 -22.36 2.22 -13.14
C ASN A 313 -22.46 3.41 -14.10
N MET A 314 -23.40 3.36 -15.05
CA MET A 314 -23.61 4.44 -16.04
C MET A 314 -24.31 5.67 -15.46
N ALA A 315 -25.05 5.52 -14.37
CA ALA A 315 -25.74 6.63 -13.73
C ALA A 315 -24.82 7.57 -12.95
N ILE A 316 -23.73 7.06 -12.38
CA ILE A 316 -22.86 7.82 -11.50
C ILE A 316 -21.96 8.80 -12.27
N ASN A 317 -22.10 10.10 -11.96
CA ASN A 317 -21.26 11.15 -12.50
C ASN A 317 -19.97 11.31 -11.68
N LYS A 318 -18.95 10.52 -12.04
CA LYS A 318 -17.65 10.46 -11.38
C LYS A 318 -16.93 11.81 -11.38
N GLN A 319 -17.04 12.56 -12.50
CA GLN A 319 -16.44 13.91 -12.62
C GLN A 319 -17.01 14.88 -11.58
N ARG A 320 -18.32 14.85 -11.34
CA ARG A 320 -18.95 15.69 -10.31
C ARG A 320 -18.49 15.31 -8.91
N ILE A 321 -18.30 14.02 -8.65
CA ILE A 321 -17.82 13.55 -7.35
C ILE A 321 -16.40 14.04 -7.08
N THR A 322 -15.49 14.00 -8.07
CA THR A 322 -14.12 14.52 -7.89
C THR A 322 -14.11 16.02 -7.60
N GLN A 323 -15.08 16.79 -8.11
CA GLN A 323 -15.23 18.22 -7.78
C GLN A 323 -15.59 18.46 -6.31
N ILE A 324 -16.34 17.55 -5.67
CA ILE A 324 -16.69 17.65 -4.24
C ILE A 324 -15.45 17.59 -3.35
N ILE A 325 -14.43 16.88 -3.79
CA ILE A 325 -13.12 16.78 -3.12
C ILE A 325 -12.08 17.72 -3.71
N ASN A 326 -12.52 18.81 -4.34
CA ASN A 326 -11.68 19.87 -4.89
C ASN A 326 -10.68 19.41 -5.96
N GLY A 327 -11.00 18.38 -6.73
CA GLY A 327 -10.14 17.86 -7.80
C GLY A 327 -8.94 17.03 -7.31
N ARG A 328 -8.93 16.61 -6.04
CA ARG A 328 -7.85 15.80 -5.45
C ARG A 328 -7.89 14.31 -5.86
N ALA A 329 -8.57 14.00 -6.92
CA ALA A 329 -8.64 12.65 -7.47
C ALA A 329 -8.96 12.69 -8.96
N ILE A 330 -8.62 11.62 -9.66
CA ILE A 330 -9.00 11.39 -11.05
C ILE A 330 -10.15 10.38 -11.13
N PRO A 331 -11.12 10.55 -12.05
CA PRO A 331 -12.20 9.57 -12.22
C PRO A 331 -11.65 8.18 -12.56
N ALA A 332 -12.09 7.15 -11.84
CA ALA A 332 -11.67 5.77 -12.08
C ALA A 332 -12.56 5.07 -13.10
N THR A 333 -11.97 4.25 -13.96
CA THR A 333 -12.68 3.42 -14.94
C THR A 333 -12.66 1.94 -14.61
N GLN A 334 -11.76 1.51 -13.74
CA GLN A 334 -11.54 0.13 -13.33
C GLN A 334 -11.12 0.06 -11.85
N PRO A 335 -11.12 -1.14 -11.23
CA PRO A 335 -10.76 -1.27 -9.82
C PRO A 335 -9.31 -0.89 -9.49
N LEU A 336 -8.35 -1.20 -10.37
CA LEU A 336 -6.94 -0.84 -10.16
C LEU A 336 -6.70 0.66 -10.36
N PRO A 337 -5.87 1.31 -9.53
CA PRO A 337 -5.39 2.66 -9.78
C PRO A 337 -4.30 2.69 -10.86
N PRO A 338 -4.06 3.84 -11.53
CA PRO A 338 -3.11 3.93 -12.67
C PRO A 338 -1.67 3.53 -12.34
N SER A 339 -1.22 3.75 -11.09
CA SER A 339 0.14 3.38 -10.67
C SER A 339 0.31 1.90 -10.35
N MET A 340 -0.79 1.11 -10.37
CA MET A 340 -0.74 -0.32 -10.07
C MET A 340 -0.29 -1.11 -11.30
N PRO A 341 0.71 -2.01 -11.20
CA PRO A 341 1.02 -2.96 -12.26
C PRO A 341 -0.24 -3.73 -12.69
N GLY A 342 -0.41 -3.97 -13.98
CA GLY A 342 -1.63 -4.63 -14.52
C GLY A 342 -2.82 -3.69 -14.75
N TYR A 343 -2.70 -2.38 -14.44
CA TYR A 343 -3.68 -1.39 -14.86
C TYR A 343 -3.81 -1.39 -16.39
N THR A 344 -5.03 -1.40 -16.90
CA THR A 344 -5.29 -1.41 -18.33
C THR A 344 -5.48 0.01 -18.84
N GLU A 345 -4.45 0.56 -19.49
CA GLU A 345 -4.53 1.88 -20.11
C GLU A 345 -5.60 1.93 -21.20
N GLY A 346 -6.34 3.04 -21.25
CA GLY A 346 -7.38 3.25 -22.25
C GLY A 346 -8.65 2.44 -22.02
N TYR A 347 -8.77 1.69 -20.91
CA TYR A 347 -10.03 1.03 -20.57
C TYR A 347 -11.08 2.05 -20.14
N GLU A 348 -12.17 2.21 -20.93
CA GLU A 348 -13.19 3.23 -20.69
C GLU A 348 -14.20 2.86 -19.59
N GLY A 349 -14.35 1.57 -19.28
CA GLY A 349 -15.33 1.08 -18.32
C GLY A 349 -16.77 1.44 -18.68
N TYR A 350 -17.50 2.06 -17.76
CA TYR A 350 -18.88 2.51 -17.95
C TYR A 350 -18.92 4.04 -18.02
N PRO A 351 -19.02 4.64 -19.23
CA PRO A 351 -19.21 6.08 -19.38
C PRO A 351 -20.54 6.54 -18.75
N HIS A 352 -20.56 7.77 -18.22
CA HIS A 352 -21.77 8.34 -17.67
C HIS A 352 -22.82 8.56 -18.77
N ASP A 353 -23.94 7.82 -18.71
CA ASP A 353 -25.04 7.86 -19.68
C ASP A 353 -26.37 7.52 -18.99
N VAL A 354 -27.10 8.54 -18.59
CA VAL A 354 -28.37 8.42 -17.88
C VAL A 354 -29.45 7.73 -18.73
N GLU A 355 -29.50 8.00 -20.03
CA GLU A 355 -30.53 7.43 -20.92
C GLU A 355 -30.28 5.93 -21.14
N LYS A 356 -29.04 5.53 -21.33
CA LYS A 356 -28.68 4.12 -21.43
C LYS A 356 -28.91 3.38 -20.10
N ALA A 357 -28.63 4.04 -18.97
CA ALA A 357 -28.90 3.48 -17.65
C ALA A 357 -30.40 3.21 -17.44
N LYS A 358 -31.29 4.15 -17.83
CA LYS A 358 -32.74 3.95 -17.81
C LYS A 358 -33.20 2.80 -18.71
N ALA A 359 -32.62 2.70 -19.90
CA ALA A 359 -32.93 1.61 -20.81
C ALA A 359 -32.60 0.25 -20.21
N LEU A 360 -31.41 0.10 -19.61
CA LEU A 360 -30.99 -1.13 -18.94
C LEU A 360 -31.92 -1.49 -17.75
N LEU A 361 -32.32 -0.51 -16.92
CA LEU A 361 -33.30 -0.74 -15.85
C LEU A 361 -34.65 -1.20 -16.38
N SER A 362 -35.12 -0.59 -17.47
CA SER A 362 -36.38 -0.99 -18.10
C SER A 362 -36.31 -2.43 -18.63
N GLU A 363 -35.21 -2.81 -19.31
CA GLU A 363 -34.97 -4.17 -19.80
C GLU A 363 -34.86 -5.19 -18.64
N ALA A 364 -34.31 -4.76 -17.51
CA ALA A 364 -34.22 -5.57 -16.28
C ALA A 364 -35.57 -5.71 -15.53
N GLY A 365 -36.63 -5.04 -15.99
CA GLY A 365 -37.95 -5.07 -15.34
C GLY A 365 -38.16 -4.00 -14.26
N PHE A 366 -37.30 -3.00 -14.17
CA PHE A 366 -37.34 -1.90 -13.19
C PHE A 366 -37.58 -0.53 -13.84
N ALA A 367 -38.47 -0.45 -14.84
CA ALA A 367 -38.77 0.79 -15.56
C ALA A 367 -39.23 1.93 -14.62
N ASP A 368 -39.92 1.60 -13.52
CA ASP A 368 -40.39 2.54 -12.50
C ASP A 368 -39.36 2.81 -11.39
N GLY A 369 -38.15 2.22 -11.52
CA GLY A 369 -37.10 2.26 -10.50
C GLY A 369 -37.41 1.35 -9.29
N PHE A 370 -36.65 1.57 -8.21
CA PHE A 370 -36.79 0.83 -6.94
C PHE A 370 -36.23 1.62 -5.77
N GLU A 371 -36.50 1.16 -4.55
CA GLU A 371 -35.95 1.72 -3.33
C GLU A 371 -34.76 0.87 -2.83
N THR A 372 -33.71 1.51 -2.29
CA THR A 372 -32.53 0.85 -1.72
C THR A 372 -31.92 1.69 -0.61
N GLU A 373 -30.86 1.18 0.02
CA GLU A 373 -30.08 1.89 1.02
C GLU A 373 -28.64 2.07 0.56
N LEU A 374 -28.05 3.24 0.83
CA LEU A 374 -26.65 3.56 0.60
C LEU A 374 -25.96 3.82 1.93
N TYR A 375 -25.11 2.89 2.34
CA TYR A 375 -24.31 3.00 3.58
C TYR A 375 -23.08 3.85 3.34
N VAL A 376 -22.74 4.69 4.31
CA VAL A 376 -21.65 5.66 4.19
C VAL A 376 -21.12 6.05 5.56
N MET A 377 -19.81 6.32 5.66
CA MET A 377 -19.23 6.93 6.85
C MET A 377 -19.79 8.33 7.10
N ASN A 378 -19.97 8.67 8.38
CA ASN A 378 -20.49 9.97 8.81
C ASN A 378 -19.43 11.10 8.86
N THR A 379 -18.20 10.83 8.43
CA THR A 379 -17.09 11.80 8.36
C THR A 379 -17.04 12.51 7.01
N ASP A 380 -16.83 13.83 7.01
CA ASP A 380 -16.66 14.61 5.76
C ASP A 380 -15.44 14.10 4.96
N PRO A 381 -15.50 13.99 3.61
CA PRO A 381 -16.58 14.45 2.71
C PRO A 381 -17.66 13.41 2.39
N ASN A 382 -17.66 12.23 3.04
CA ASN A 382 -18.47 11.07 2.64
C ASN A 382 -19.99 11.35 2.58
N PRO A 383 -20.62 12.05 3.54
CA PRO A 383 -22.05 12.37 3.43
C PRO A 383 -22.39 13.23 2.22
N ARG A 384 -21.49 14.16 1.82
CA ARG A 384 -21.70 15.01 0.62
C ARG A 384 -21.58 14.20 -0.67
N ILE A 385 -20.64 13.27 -0.71
CA ILE A 385 -20.47 12.34 -1.84
C ILE A 385 -21.70 11.43 -1.94
N ALA A 386 -22.18 10.88 -0.83
CA ALA A 386 -23.39 10.06 -0.80
C ALA A 386 -24.63 10.81 -1.31
N GLN A 387 -24.79 12.10 -1.00
CA GLN A 387 -25.85 12.94 -1.56
C GLN A 387 -25.73 13.09 -3.08
N ALA A 388 -24.50 13.23 -3.61
CA ALA A 388 -24.28 13.26 -5.05
C ALA A 388 -24.63 11.92 -5.71
N ILE A 389 -24.23 10.80 -5.11
CA ILE A 389 -24.59 9.45 -5.57
C ILE A 389 -26.12 9.27 -5.55
N GLN A 390 -26.78 9.64 -4.45
CA GLN A 390 -28.25 9.59 -4.32
C GLN A 390 -28.95 10.38 -5.42
N GLN A 391 -28.45 11.59 -5.72
CA GLN A 391 -29.00 12.43 -6.78
C GLN A 391 -28.83 11.80 -8.16
N ASP A 392 -27.65 11.18 -8.45
CA ASP A 392 -27.43 10.49 -9.72
C ASP A 392 -28.36 9.29 -9.88
N LEU A 393 -28.51 8.48 -8.85
CA LEU A 393 -29.42 7.33 -8.82
C LEU A 393 -30.89 7.75 -8.99
N SER A 394 -31.28 8.89 -8.43
CA SER A 394 -32.64 9.41 -8.58
C SER A 394 -33.00 9.76 -10.02
N GLN A 395 -32.04 10.14 -10.86
CA GLN A 395 -32.26 10.44 -12.28
C GLN A 395 -32.70 9.21 -13.09
N ILE A 396 -32.37 8.01 -12.61
CA ILE A 396 -32.75 6.75 -13.23
C ILE A 396 -33.87 6.02 -12.45
N GLY A 397 -34.53 6.71 -11.50
CA GLY A 397 -35.65 6.17 -10.74
C GLY A 397 -35.28 5.40 -9.47
N ILE A 398 -33.98 5.24 -9.16
CA ILE A 398 -33.54 4.56 -7.93
C ILE A 398 -33.58 5.53 -6.75
N LYS A 399 -34.36 5.19 -5.70
CA LYS A 399 -34.49 5.97 -4.48
C LYS A 399 -33.60 5.37 -3.38
N ALA A 400 -32.36 5.83 -3.29
CA ALA A 400 -31.43 5.40 -2.25
C ALA A 400 -31.63 6.21 -0.97
N SER A 401 -31.91 5.57 0.16
CA SER A 401 -31.86 6.19 1.49
C SER A 401 -30.45 6.12 2.06
N ILE A 402 -29.89 7.27 2.47
CA ILE A 402 -28.52 7.34 2.98
C ILE A 402 -28.49 6.91 4.45
N GLN A 403 -27.70 5.87 4.75
CA GLN A 403 -27.39 5.37 6.09
C GLN A 403 -26.00 5.88 6.50
N SER A 404 -25.95 7.05 7.16
CA SER A 404 -24.70 7.69 7.59
C SER A 404 -24.31 7.20 8.99
N LEU A 405 -23.28 6.37 9.09
CA LEU A 405 -22.90 5.61 10.28
C LEU A 405 -21.44 5.84 10.67
N ALA A 406 -21.09 5.47 11.91
CA ALA A 406 -19.68 5.35 12.30
C ALA A 406 -18.96 4.26 11.48
N GLN A 407 -17.67 4.41 11.26
CA GLN A 407 -16.86 3.51 10.44
C GLN A 407 -17.04 2.03 10.80
N ALA A 408 -16.97 1.68 12.09
CA ALA A 408 -17.11 0.29 12.54
C ALA A 408 -18.46 -0.34 12.11
N ASN A 409 -19.55 0.43 12.14
CA ASN A 409 -20.86 -0.06 11.76
C ASN A 409 -21.00 -0.24 10.24
N VAL A 410 -20.31 0.58 9.43
CA VAL A 410 -20.27 0.39 7.97
C VAL A 410 -19.47 -0.86 7.62
N ILE A 411 -18.34 -1.06 8.28
CA ILE A 411 -17.50 -2.28 8.12
C ILE A 411 -18.30 -3.53 8.50
N GLU A 412 -19.03 -3.49 9.63
CA GLU A 412 -19.87 -4.59 10.07
C GLU A 412 -20.98 -4.89 9.04
N ALA A 413 -21.68 -3.88 8.56
CA ALA A 413 -22.75 -4.05 7.58
C ALA A 413 -22.24 -4.58 6.23
N GLY A 414 -21.05 -4.18 5.82
CA GLY A 414 -20.38 -4.73 4.63
C GLY A 414 -19.93 -6.16 4.84
N GLY A 415 -19.25 -6.45 5.95
CA GLY A 415 -18.71 -7.75 6.26
C GLY A 415 -19.78 -8.84 6.44
N ASN A 416 -20.89 -8.53 7.09
CA ASN A 416 -22.02 -9.46 7.26
C ASN A 416 -23.00 -9.48 6.07
N GLY A 417 -22.79 -8.63 5.06
CA GLY A 417 -23.60 -8.57 3.85
C GLY A 417 -25.00 -7.97 4.05
N SER A 418 -25.28 -7.25 5.14
CA SER A 418 -26.60 -6.63 5.37
C SER A 418 -26.81 -5.37 4.52
N ALA A 419 -25.73 -4.65 4.16
CA ALA A 419 -25.81 -3.46 3.33
C ALA A 419 -25.96 -3.82 1.84
N PRO A 420 -27.03 -3.34 1.16
CA PRO A 420 -27.21 -3.59 -0.27
C PRO A 420 -26.22 -2.78 -1.13
N MET A 421 -25.83 -1.58 -0.69
CA MET A 421 -24.91 -0.70 -1.38
C MET A 421 -24.07 0.10 -0.38
N ILE A 422 -22.76 0.21 -0.62
CA ILE A 422 -21.84 0.95 0.24
C ILE A 422 -20.98 1.89 -0.59
N TRP A 423 -20.87 3.16 -0.17
CA TRP A 423 -19.78 4.04 -0.58
C TRP A 423 -18.56 3.75 0.30
N SER A 424 -17.49 3.25 -0.31
CA SER A 424 -16.28 2.83 0.41
C SER A 424 -15.39 4.00 0.86
N GLY A 425 -15.63 5.22 0.37
CA GLY A 425 -14.76 6.37 0.57
C GLY A 425 -14.37 6.60 2.03
N GLY A 426 -13.10 6.89 2.26
CA GLY A 426 -12.51 6.96 3.60
C GLY A 426 -12.15 5.60 4.21
N MET A 427 -12.70 4.50 3.68
CA MET A 427 -12.36 3.10 3.95
C MET A 427 -12.00 2.38 2.65
N ALA A 428 -11.81 3.14 1.57
CA ALA A 428 -11.42 2.57 0.30
C ALA A 428 -10.10 1.82 0.44
N TRP A 429 -9.94 0.77 -0.33
CA TRP A 429 -8.75 -0.04 -0.27
C TRP A 429 -7.52 0.73 -0.73
N ILE A 430 -6.51 0.76 0.12
CA ILE A 430 -5.15 1.21 -0.18
C ILE A 430 -4.31 -0.06 -0.24
N ALA A 431 -3.54 -0.25 -1.30
CA ALA A 431 -2.69 -1.43 -1.42
C ALA A 431 -1.59 -1.44 -0.37
N ASP A 432 -1.36 -2.59 0.27
CA ASP A 432 -0.24 -2.83 1.17
C ASP A 432 1.09 -2.94 0.40
N PHE A 433 1.00 -3.42 -0.84
CA PHE A 433 2.09 -3.52 -1.79
C PHE A 433 1.57 -3.41 -3.24
N PRO A 434 2.43 -3.01 -4.20
CA PRO A 434 2.00 -2.69 -5.56
C PRO A 434 1.82 -3.94 -6.42
N ASP A 435 0.84 -4.77 -6.07
CA ASP A 435 0.49 -5.96 -6.82
C ASP A 435 -1.04 -6.08 -7.01
N PRO A 436 -1.51 -6.46 -8.19
CA PRO A 436 -2.94 -6.61 -8.48
C PRO A 436 -3.66 -7.55 -7.53
N SER A 437 -3.00 -8.61 -7.04
CA SER A 437 -3.58 -9.56 -6.09
C SER A 437 -4.04 -8.91 -4.79
N ASN A 438 -3.37 -7.82 -4.38
CA ASN A 438 -3.71 -7.10 -3.15
C ASN A 438 -5.07 -6.37 -3.23
N PHE A 439 -5.55 -6.07 -4.43
CA PHE A 439 -6.92 -5.60 -4.65
C PHE A 439 -7.90 -6.76 -4.86
N TYR A 440 -7.51 -7.79 -5.61
CA TYR A 440 -8.43 -8.86 -5.94
C TYR A 440 -8.76 -9.76 -4.75
N GLY A 441 -7.75 -10.35 -4.13
CA GLY A 441 -7.91 -11.35 -3.08
C GLY A 441 -8.87 -10.91 -1.96
N PRO A 442 -8.57 -9.80 -1.24
CA PRO A 442 -9.37 -9.41 -0.09
C PRO A 442 -10.73 -8.79 -0.43
N ILE A 443 -10.86 -8.06 -1.57
CA ILE A 443 -12.02 -7.19 -1.79
C ILE A 443 -12.87 -7.53 -3.03
N LEU A 444 -12.44 -8.49 -3.85
CA LEU A 444 -13.16 -8.95 -5.05
C LEU A 444 -13.18 -10.48 -5.19
N GLY A 445 -12.19 -11.20 -4.63
CA GLY A 445 -12.11 -12.65 -4.68
C GLY A 445 -13.15 -13.34 -3.80
N CYS A 446 -13.43 -14.62 -4.09
CA CYS A 446 -14.42 -15.43 -3.38
C CYS A 446 -14.11 -15.58 -1.88
N ALA A 447 -12.84 -15.71 -1.51
CA ALA A 447 -12.43 -15.83 -0.10
C ALA A 447 -12.77 -14.56 0.72
N GLY A 448 -12.65 -13.39 0.11
CA GLY A 448 -13.00 -12.11 0.73
C GLY A 448 -14.51 -11.91 0.95
N ALA A 449 -15.37 -12.70 0.27
CA ALA A 449 -16.83 -12.61 0.39
C ALA A 449 -17.40 -13.33 1.62
N ALA A 450 -16.56 -14.05 2.38
CA ALA A 450 -16.96 -14.70 3.64
C ALA A 450 -17.51 -13.69 4.67
N ASP A 451 -18.23 -14.18 5.68
CA ASP A 451 -18.72 -13.35 6.76
C ASP A 451 -17.56 -12.66 7.50
N GLY A 452 -17.68 -11.35 7.69
CA GLY A 452 -16.61 -10.52 8.24
C GLY A 452 -15.51 -10.14 7.24
N GLY A 453 -15.56 -10.64 6.00
CA GLY A 453 -14.60 -10.32 4.96
C GLY A 453 -14.77 -8.92 4.36
N TRP A 454 -13.77 -8.48 3.60
CA TRP A 454 -13.72 -7.15 2.99
C TRP A 454 -14.37 -7.05 1.61
N ASN A 455 -14.72 -8.17 0.98
CA ASN A 455 -15.48 -8.16 -0.26
C ASN A 455 -16.97 -7.88 0.02
N TRP A 456 -17.27 -6.61 0.25
CA TRP A 456 -18.62 -6.15 0.61
C TRP A 456 -19.64 -6.25 -0.53
N SER A 457 -19.18 -6.46 -1.76
CA SER A 457 -20.07 -6.79 -2.87
C SER A 457 -20.58 -8.23 -2.83
N LYS A 458 -19.97 -9.09 -1.98
CA LYS A 458 -20.22 -10.53 -1.92
C LYS A 458 -20.07 -11.21 -3.30
N PHE A 459 -19.32 -10.57 -4.20
CA PHE A 459 -19.02 -11.10 -5.52
C PHE A 459 -18.12 -12.33 -5.41
N CYS A 460 -18.44 -13.36 -6.17
CA CYS A 460 -17.61 -14.56 -6.29
C CYS A 460 -17.80 -15.13 -7.70
N ASP A 461 -16.71 -15.22 -8.46
CA ASP A 461 -16.67 -15.85 -9.78
C ASP A 461 -15.49 -16.83 -9.79
N GLU A 462 -15.78 -18.13 -9.70
CA GLU A 462 -14.77 -19.20 -9.60
C GLU A 462 -13.81 -19.21 -10.80
N ALA A 463 -14.26 -18.78 -11.99
CA ALA A 463 -13.40 -18.74 -13.17
C ALA A 463 -12.40 -17.59 -13.10
N LEU A 464 -12.79 -16.45 -12.54
CA LEU A 464 -11.88 -15.33 -12.28
C LEU A 464 -10.92 -15.66 -11.13
N ASP A 465 -11.39 -16.31 -10.07
CA ASP A 465 -10.54 -16.80 -8.97
C ASP A 465 -9.48 -17.79 -9.45
N ALA A 466 -9.86 -18.73 -10.31
CA ALA A 466 -8.91 -19.67 -10.91
C ALA A 466 -7.83 -18.93 -11.76
N LYS A 467 -8.23 -17.94 -12.54
CA LYS A 467 -7.30 -17.13 -13.34
C LYS A 467 -6.39 -16.26 -12.46
N ALA A 468 -6.93 -15.68 -11.37
CA ALA A 468 -6.15 -14.95 -10.38
C ALA A 468 -5.10 -15.86 -9.71
N THR A 469 -5.50 -17.07 -9.33
CA THR A 469 -4.60 -18.09 -8.76
C THR A 469 -3.51 -18.50 -9.76
N GLU A 470 -3.85 -18.65 -11.04
CA GLU A 470 -2.88 -18.90 -12.10
C GLU A 470 -1.87 -17.75 -12.18
N ALA A 471 -2.34 -16.49 -12.19
CA ALA A 471 -1.47 -15.33 -12.22
C ALA A 471 -0.53 -15.29 -11.00
N ASP A 472 -1.02 -15.56 -9.79
CA ASP A 472 -0.21 -15.57 -8.56
C ASP A 472 0.81 -16.70 -8.51
N SER A 473 0.58 -17.79 -9.24
CA SER A 473 1.54 -18.89 -9.37
C SER A 473 2.75 -18.56 -10.27
N LEU A 474 2.67 -17.50 -11.08
CA LEU A 474 3.73 -17.09 -12.00
C LEU A 474 4.79 -16.23 -11.27
N ALA A 475 5.58 -16.87 -10.42
CA ALA A 475 6.63 -16.21 -9.65
C ALA A 475 7.93 -15.94 -10.44
N ASP A 476 8.08 -16.52 -11.65
CA ASP A 476 9.25 -16.29 -12.51
C ASP A 476 9.22 -14.86 -13.09
N PRO A 477 10.20 -14.00 -12.79
CA PRO A 477 10.28 -12.64 -13.35
C PRO A 477 10.27 -12.60 -14.88
N ALA A 478 10.75 -13.63 -15.56
CA ALA A 478 10.71 -13.72 -17.02
C ALA A 478 9.29 -13.85 -17.58
N ARG A 479 8.30 -14.21 -16.73
CA ARG A 479 6.88 -14.33 -17.07
C ARG A 479 6.03 -13.15 -16.54
N ALA A 480 6.65 -12.07 -16.08
CA ALA A 480 5.95 -10.93 -15.51
C ALA A 480 4.90 -10.31 -16.45
N GLU A 481 5.21 -10.16 -17.75
CA GLU A 481 4.23 -9.65 -18.74
C GLU A 481 3.02 -10.59 -18.90
N GLU A 482 3.24 -11.90 -18.94
CA GLU A 482 2.17 -12.90 -19.00
C GLU A 482 1.29 -12.83 -17.74
N ARG A 483 1.90 -12.71 -16.58
CA ARG A 483 1.21 -12.54 -15.30
C ARG A 483 0.33 -11.27 -15.30
N LEU A 484 0.88 -10.13 -15.67
CA LEU A 484 0.14 -8.87 -15.70
C LEU A 484 -1.00 -8.89 -16.72
N LYS A 485 -0.83 -9.62 -17.83
CA LYS A 485 -1.92 -9.83 -18.78
C LYS A 485 -3.07 -10.65 -18.17
N LEU A 486 -2.78 -11.71 -17.44
CA LEU A 486 -3.81 -12.49 -16.72
C LEU A 486 -4.57 -11.60 -15.74
N TRP A 487 -3.86 -10.76 -14.98
CA TRP A 487 -4.47 -9.79 -14.07
C TRP A 487 -5.36 -8.77 -14.79
N SER A 488 -4.91 -8.22 -15.93
CA SER A 488 -5.74 -7.35 -16.78
C SER A 488 -7.03 -8.05 -17.24
N ASP A 489 -6.94 -9.32 -17.63
CA ASP A 489 -8.10 -10.14 -18.00
C ASP A 489 -9.05 -10.38 -16.82
N VAL A 490 -8.51 -10.60 -15.60
CA VAL A 490 -9.31 -10.75 -14.36
C VAL A 490 -10.10 -9.47 -14.09
N TYR A 491 -9.45 -8.30 -14.10
CA TYR A 491 -10.12 -7.03 -13.79
C TYR A 491 -11.12 -6.61 -14.87
N THR A 492 -10.84 -6.91 -16.13
CA THR A 492 -11.82 -6.74 -17.23
C THR A 492 -13.05 -7.60 -16.97
N GLY A 493 -12.84 -8.88 -16.59
CA GLY A 493 -13.94 -9.78 -16.24
C GLY A 493 -14.75 -9.31 -15.03
N VAL A 494 -14.09 -8.76 -14.00
CA VAL A 494 -14.79 -8.13 -12.86
C VAL A 494 -15.67 -6.97 -13.35
N MET A 495 -15.15 -6.10 -14.20
CA MET A 495 -15.92 -4.98 -14.73
C MET A 495 -17.09 -5.41 -15.61
N GLU A 496 -16.96 -6.49 -16.38
CA GLU A 496 -18.08 -7.08 -17.13
C GLU A 496 -19.23 -7.57 -16.22
N LYS A 497 -18.89 -8.05 -15.00
CA LYS A 497 -19.86 -8.46 -13.97
C LYS A 497 -20.36 -7.30 -13.12
N ALA A 498 -19.68 -6.16 -13.16
CA ALA A 498 -20.06 -4.90 -12.53
C ALA A 498 -20.43 -4.97 -11.03
N PRO A 499 -19.68 -5.68 -10.15
CA PRO A 499 -20.00 -5.69 -8.71
C PRO A 499 -19.71 -4.35 -8.05
N TRP A 500 -18.88 -3.52 -8.68
CA TRP A 500 -18.46 -2.19 -8.23
C TRP A 500 -18.82 -1.10 -9.23
N VAL A 501 -18.90 0.13 -8.72
CA VAL A 501 -18.69 1.34 -9.49
C VAL A 501 -17.36 1.94 -9.03
N PRO A 502 -16.25 1.74 -9.74
CA PRO A 502 -15.03 2.51 -9.49
C PRO A 502 -15.32 3.99 -9.69
N VAL A 503 -15.05 4.84 -8.69
CA VAL A 503 -15.45 6.25 -8.72
C VAL A 503 -14.27 7.15 -8.98
N PHE A 504 -13.21 7.05 -8.17
CA PHE A 504 -12.01 7.84 -8.35
C PHE A 504 -10.75 7.15 -7.80
N ASN A 505 -9.60 7.56 -8.32
CA ASN A 505 -8.29 7.26 -7.75
C ASN A 505 -7.78 8.52 -7.06
N GLU A 506 -7.54 8.46 -5.76
CA GLU A 506 -7.11 9.61 -4.98
C GLU A 506 -5.66 9.99 -5.32
N GLN A 507 -5.42 11.30 -5.38
CA GLN A 507 -4.08 11.87 -5.48
C GLN A 507 -3.69 12.41 -4.12
N ARG A 508 -2.47 12.13 -3.72
CA ARG A 508 -1.90 12.65 -2.48
C ARG A 508 -1.11 13.92 -2.78
N TYR A 509 -1.28 14.90 -1.91
CA TYR A 509 -0.60 16.18 -1.99
C TYR A 509 0.10 16.47 -0.68
N THR A 510 1.43 16.58 -0.74
CA THR A 510 2.26 17.05 0.36
C THR A 510 2.85 18.41 0.00
N MET A 511 3.33 19.15 0.99
CA MET A 511 3.93 20.46 0.77
C MET A 511 5.23 20.57 1.55
N LYS A 512 6.25 21.21 0.98
CA LYS A 512 7.56 21.40 1.61
C LYS A 512 7.87 22.87 1.89
N SER A 513 8.72 23.12 2.88
CA SER A 513 9.27 24.46 3.13
C SER A 513 10.23 24.88 2.01
N ALA A 514 10.48 26.18 1.86
CA ALA A 514 11.38 26.69 0.84
C ALA A 514 12.85 26.26 1.06
N ARG A 515 13.21 25.88 2.28
CA ARG A 515 14.58 25.43 2.61
C ARG A 515 14.82 23.95 2.34
N MET A 516 13.79 23.16 2.04
CA MET A 516 13.95 21.77 1.65
C MET A 516 14.41 21.67 0.20
N GLY A 517 15.56 21.08 0.01
CA GLY A 517 16.17 20.90 -1.30
C GLY A 517 15.86 19.54 -1.93
N GLY A 518 16.14 19.48 -3.27
CA GLY A 518 15.98 18.28 -4.08
C GLY A 518 14.50 17.97 -4.38
N ASP A 519 14.05 18.21 -5.61
CA ASP A 519 12.67 17.92 -6.00
C ASP A 519 12.39 16.42 -5.95
N ASP A 520 13.43 15.60 -6.14
CA ASP A 520 13.36 14.13 -6.05
C ASP A 520 13.56 13.57 -4.63
N SER A 521 13.83 14.42 -3.62
CA SER A 521 14.11 13.97 -2.26
C SER A 521 12.87 13.86 -1.38
N LEU A 522 11.87 14.71 -1.61
CA LEU A 522 10.55 14.59 -1.00
C LEU A 522 9.57 14.18 -2.08
N TYR A 523 9.09 12.97 -2.01
CA TYR A 523 8.13 12.40 -2.96
C TYR A 523 6.96 11.76 -2.22
N VAL A 524 5.84 11.61 -2.91
CA VAL A 524 4.72 10.82 -2.41
C VAL A 524 4.97 9.37 -2.78
N ASP A 525 5.24 8.55 -1.77
CA ASP A 525 5.44 7.13 -1.98
C ASP A 525 4.11 6.46 -2.36
N PRO A 526 4.03 5.76 -3.50
CA PRO A 526 2.78 5.16 -3.96
C PRO A 526 2.42 3.88 -3.21
N VAL A 527 3.38 3.25 -2.50
CA VAL A 527 3.16 1.94 -1.89
C VAL A 527 2.33 2.07 -0.62
N SER A 528 2.89 2.54 0.47
CA SER A 528 2.14 2.58 1.74
C SER A 528 2.62 3.65 2.69
N ILE A 529 3.84 4.10 2.51
CA ILE A 529 4.38 5.20 3.29
C ILE A 529 4.07 6.54 2.63
N PRO A 530 3.63 7.55 3.39
CA PRO A 530 3.28 8.83 2.81
C PRO A 530 4.50 9.62 2.30
N VAL A 531 5.69 9.44 2.91
CA VAL A 531 6.96 10.09 2.56
C VAL A 531 8.12 9.23 3.05
N ASN A 532 9.20 9.17 2.27
CA ASN A 532 10.48 8.60 2.70
C ASN A 532 11.45 9.75 3.03
N TYR A 533 12.02 9.74 4.23
CA TYR A 533 12.88 10.83 4.72
C TYR A 533 14.37 10.58 4.55
N ASP A 534 14.80 9.39 4.11
CA ASP A 534 16.21 9.04 3.99
C ASP A 534 16.96 9.93 3.01
N TYR A 535 16.25 10.42 1.99
CA TYR A 535 16.80 11.21 0.88
C TYR A 535 16.51 12.70 0.97
N VAL A 536 15.87 13.16 2.03
CA VAL A 536 15.53 14.57 2.24
C VAL A 536 16.75 15.34 2.73
N PHE A 537 16.94 16.57 2.25
CA PHE A 537 17.99 17.47 2.71
C PHE A 537 17.52 18.92 2.80
N VAL A 538 18.29 19.78 3.45
CA VAL A 538 18.06 21.22 3.53
C VAL A 538 19.14 21.97 2.78
N THR A 539 18.74 23.09 2.18
CA THR A 539 19.63 23.90 1.30
C THR A 539 20.39 24.99 2.07
N GLU A 540 19.97 25.28 3.32
CA GLU A 540 20.55 26.34 4.16
C GLU A 540 21.04 25.78 5.51
#